data_858f92150dd6094a4ad2ccd899ffcdf0
#
_entry.id   858f92150dd6094a4ad2ccd899ffcdf0
#
_cell.length_a   1.000
_cell.length_b   1.000
_cell.length_c   1.000
_cell.angle_alpha   90.00
_cell.angle_beta   90.00
_cell.angle_gamma   90.00
#
_symmetry.space_group_name_H-M   'P 1'
#
loop_
_entity.id
_entity.type
_entity.pdbx_description
1 polymer ?
#
loop_
_entity_poly.entity_id
_entity_poly.type
_entity_poly.pdbx_seq_one_letter_code
_entity_poly.pdbx_strand_id
1 'polypeptide(L)'
;QYQDLLNDSNRPLFNRAFMGLYPPASTIKPLLSAFALSNQYTSWEETIFDDGFFRFEEEERVFNAWREGGHGLTDLSKALIESSNPFFMNLSIRYEKNKFVNFLESSSFGSKLCQDCYPHQFSPLIDDNWKQKNFGKDLFKGDFINLGVGQGYMLTTPLHLALISGILAS
;
A
#
# COMPACT_ATOMS: atom_id res chain seq x y z
N GLN A 1 -17.99 -17.56 30.83
CA GLN A 1 -17.71 -17.73 29.39
C GLN A 1 -17.61 -16.37 28.65
N TYR A 2 -18.70 -15.51 28.62
CA TYR A 2 -18.63 -14.21 27.92
C TYR A 2 -17.68 -13.23 28.59
N GLN A 3 -17.68 -13.16 29.91
CA GLN A 3 -16.74 -12.34 30.69
C GLN A 3 -15.28 -12.79 30.50
N ASP A 4 -15.05 -14.08 30.37
CA ASP A 4 -13.72 -14.64 30.11
C ASP A 4 -13.20 -14.17 28.75
N LEU A 5 -14.07 -14.20 27.71
CA LEU A 5 -13.77 -13.69 26.37
C LEU A 5 -13.50 -12.18 26.33
N LEU A 6 -14.26 -11.40 27.14
CA LEU A 6 -14.04 -9.95 27.24
C LEU A 6 -12.68 -9.61 27.87
N ASN A 7 -12.26 -10.40 28.86
CA ASN A 7 -11.02 -10.18 29.61
C ASN A 7 -9.80 -10.91 29.00
N ASP A 8 -10.00 -11.68 27.92
CA ASP A 8 -8.92 -12.40 27.26
C ASP A 8 -7.97 -11.43 26.56
N SER A 9 -6.67 -11.51 26.89
CA SER A 9 -5.61 -10.69 26.32
C SER A 9 -5.49 -10.81 24.79
N ASN A 10 -5.90 -11.96 24.22
CA ASN A 10 -5.94 -12.20 22.76
C ASN A 10 -7.12 -11.49 22.07
N ARG A 11 -8.05 -10.89 22.85
CA ARG A 11 -9.20 -10.13 22.34
C ARG A 11 -10.00 -10.91 21.28
N PRO A 12 -10.50 -12.14 21.59
CA PRO A 12 -11.19 -12.99 20.59
C PRO A 12 -12.47 -12.36 20.05
N LEU A 13 -13.10 -11.45 20.81
CA LEU A 13 -14.30 -10.70 20.37
C LEU A 13 -13.99 -9.49 19.51
N PHE A 14 -12.70 -9.13 19.32
CA PHE A 14 -12.33 -8.03 18.44
C PHE A 14 -12.51 -8.44 16.99
N ASN A 15 -13.41 -7.77 16.29
CA ASN A 15 -13.67 -8.02 14.87
C ASN A 15 -12.52 -7.50 13.99
N ARG A 16 -11.52 -8.31 13.77
CA ARG A 16 -10.32 -7.95 13.01
C ARG A 16 -10.62 -7.58 11.57
N ALA A 17 -11.67 -8.15 10.98
CA ALA A 17 -12.04 -7.89 9.59
C ALA A 17 -12.50 -6.43 9.38
N PHE A 18 -13.20 -5.87 10.36
CA PHE A 18 -13.77 -4.52 10.28
C PHE A 18 -13.02 -3.48 11.10
N MET A 19 -12.35 -3.91 12.17
CA MET A 19 -11.73 -3.01 13.15
C MET A 19 -10.20 -3.01 13.10
N GLY A 20 -9.61 -4.05 12.52
CA GLY A 20 -8.15 -4.16 12.42
C GLY A 20 -7.60 -3.31 11.30
N LEU A 21 -6.63 -2.43 11.60
CA LEU A 21 -5.85 -1.69 10.61
C LEU A 21 -4.46 -2.32 10.52
N TYR A 22 -4.11 -2.78 9.33
CA TYR A 22 -2.84 -3.46 9.05
C TYR A 22 -2.18 -2.87 7.81
N PRO A 23 -0.83 -2.83 7.74
CA PRO A 23 -0.16 -2.55 6.49
C PRO A 23 -0.56 -3.60 5.44
N PRO A 24 -1.07 -3.19 4.26
CA PRO A 24 -1.46 -4.14 3.22
C PRO A 24 -0.26 -4.89 2.64
N ALA A 25 0.94 -4.33 2.75
CA ALA A 25 2.16 -4.86 2.17
C ALA A 25 1.96 -5.22 0.68
N SER A 26 2.54 -6.30 0.20
CA SER A 26 2.49 -6.68 -1.22
C SER A 26 1.10 -7.01 -1.75
N THR A 27 0.09 -7.17 -0.90
CA THR A 27 -1.29 -7.41 -1.37
C THR A 27 -1.88 -6.21 -2.12
N ILE A 28 -1.33 -5.00 -1.94
CA ILE A 28 -1.76 -3.79 -2.64
C ILE A 28 -1.13 -3.63 -4.03
N LYS A 29 -0.06 -4.37 -4.35
CA LYS A 29 0.70 -4.21 -5.60
C LYS A 29 -0.14 -4.35 -6.88
N PRO A 30 -1.12 -5.26 -6.98
CA PRO A 30 -2.02 -5.30 -8.13
C PRO A 30 -2.79 -4.00 -8.34
N LEU A 31 -3.30 -3.37 -7.26
CA LEU A 31 -3.97 -2.07 -7.33
C LEU A 31 -3.01 -0.97 -7.80
N LEU A 32 -1.79 -0.92 -7.26
CA LEU A 32 -0.77 0.04 -7.66
C LEU A 32 -0.31 -0.17 -9.11
N SER A 33 -0.29 -1.41 -9.58
CA SER A 33 -0.01 -1.73 -10.98
C SER A 33 -1.09 -1.19 -11.93
N ALA A 34 -2.36 -1.35 -11.57
CA ALA A 34 -3.47 -0.79 -12.32
C ALA A 34 -3.36 0.75 -12.41
N PHE A 35 -3.05 1.41 -11.30
CA PHE A 35 -2.78 2.86 -11.28
C PHE A 35 -1.63 3.24 -12.21
N ALA A 36 -0.51 2.54 -12.11
CA ALA A 36 0.68 2.84 -12.87
C ALA A 36 0.47 2.68 -14.38
N LEU A 37 -0.19 1.60 -14.79
CA LEU A 37 -0.54 1.35 -16.19
C LEU A 37 -1.52 2.41 -16.74
N SER A 38 -2.59 2.70 -15.99
CA SER A 38 -3.62 3.67 -16.39
C SER A 38 -3.07 5.08 -16.55
N ASN A 39 -2.03 5.45 -15.82
CA ASN A 39 -1.39 6.76 -15.89
C ASN A 39 -0.08 6.76 -16.67
N GLN A 40 0.26 5.68 -17.35
CA GLN A 40 1.47 5.54 -18.18
C GLN A 40 2.78 5.78 -17.41
N TYR A 41 2.80 5.44 -16.12
CA TYR A 41 4.03 5.43 -15.31
C TYR A 41 4.92 4.22 -15.62
N THR A 42 4.33 3.17 -16.20
CA THR A 42 5.00 1.96 -16.69
C THR A 42 4.21 1.33 -17.82
N SER A 43 4.82 0.37 -18.51
CA SER A 43 4.14 -0.55 -19.47
C SER A 43 4.45 -2.00 -19.10
N TRP A 44 3.81 -2.94 -19.80
CA TRP A 44 4.09 -4.36 -19.59
C TRP A 44 5.50 -4.77 -20.07
N GLU A 45 6.07 -4.01 -21.01
CA GLU A 45 7.37 -4.25 -21.64
C GLU A 45 8.50 -3.53 -20.94
N GLU A 46 8.21 -2.53 -20.11
CA GLU A 46 9.25 -1.81 -19.39
C GLU A 46 9.94 -2.73 -18.39
N THR A 47 11.26 -2.77 -18.43
CA THR A 47 12.07 -3.55 -17.50
C THR A 47 13.00 -2.65 -16.69
N ILE A 48 13.22 -3.04 -15.43
CA ILE A 48 14.31 -2.51 -14.60
C ILE A 48 15.20 -3.66 -14.15
N PHE A 49 16.44 -3.36 -13.78
CA PHE A 49 17.32 -4.33 -13.15
C PHE A 49 17.14 -4.27 -11.64
N ASP A 50 16.66 -5.35 -11.06
CA ASP A 50 16.49 -5.54 -9.62
C ASP A 50 17.70 -6.30 -9.08
N ASP A 51 18.60 -5.60 -8.40
CA ASP A 51 19.82 -6.12 -7.76
C ASP A 51 19.64 -6.39 -6.25
N GLY A 52 18.40 -6.39 -5.78
CA GLY A 52 18.05 -6.72 -4.39
C GLY A 52 17.97 -5.51 -3.47
N PHE A 53 18.08 -4.29 -4.01
CA PHE A 53 17.86 -3.06 -3.25
C PHE A 53 17.35 -1.93 -4.14
N PHE A 54 16.76 -0.92 -3.51
CA PHE A 54 16.41 0.34 -4.13
C PHE A 54 17.18 1.47 -3.43
N ARG A 55 17.86 2.30 -4.21
CA ARG A 55 18.58 3.46 -3.71
C ARG A 55 17.81 4.74 -4.01
N PHE A 56 17.51 5.50 -2.97
CA PHE A 56 16.93 6.82 -3.11
C PHE A 56 18.03 7.86 -2.95
N GLU A 57 18.50 8.37 -4.09
CA GLU A 57 19.68 9.24 -4.14
C GLU A 57 19.49 10.57 -3.41
N GLU A 58 18.27 11.14 -3.44
CA GLU A 58 17.96 12.42 -2.80
C GLU A 58 18.18 12.40 -1.27
N GLU A 59 18.11 11.21 -0.63
CA GLU A 59 18.28 11.04 0.83
C GLU A 59 19.46 10.13 1.19
N GLU A 60 20.27 9.71 0.23
CA GLU A 60 21.36 8.72 0.43
C GLU A 60 20.88 7.43 1.10
N ARG A 61 19.61 7.08 0.90
CA ARG A 61 18.94 6.00 1.61
C ARG A 61 18.83 4.75 0.74
N VAL A 62 19.15 3.59 1.34
CA VAL A 62 19.07 2.28 0.69
C VAL A 62 17.96 1.45 1.34
N PHE A 63 17.11 0.87 0.52
CA PHE A 63 16.03 -0.03 0.92
C PHE A 63 16.35 -1.42 0.39
N ASN A 64 16.66 -2.35 1.28
CA ASN A 64 16.95 -3.72 0.90
C ASN A 64 15.67 -4.48 0.56
N ALA A 65 15.72 -5.31 -0.48
CA ALA A 65 14.67 -6.26 -0.79
C ALA A 65 14.76 -7.49 0.13
N TRP A 66 13.71 -8.32 0.10
CA TRP A 66 13.68 -9.57 0.84
C TRP A 66 14.60 -10.64 0.22
N ARG A 67 14.90 -10.53 -1.09
CA ARG A 67 15.77 -11.45 -1.83
C ARG A 67 17.14 -10.83 -2.02
N GLU A 68 18.13 -11.45 -1.45
CA GLU A 68 19.53 -11.08 -1.66
C GLU A 68 19.93 -11.29 -3.13
N GLY A 69 20.60 -10.29 -3.72
CA GLY A 69 20.95 -10.29 -5.14
C GLY A 69 19.81 -10.01 -6.12
N GLY A 70 18.60 -9.78 -5.59
CA GLY A 70 17.44 -9.35 -6.39
C GLY A 70 16.90 -10.38 -7.36
N HIS A 71 16.16 -9.89 -8.37
CA HIS A 71 15.47 -10.72 -9.37
C HIS A 71 16.07 -10.55 -10.78
N GLY A 72 17.11 -9.71 -10.94
CA GLY A 72 17.70 -9.38 -12.24
C GLY A 72 16.75 -8.55 -13.10
N LEU A 73 16.77 -8.76 -14.42
CA LEU A 73 15.86 -8.05 -15.33
C LEU A 73 14.41 -8.38 -14.98
N THR A 74 13.63 -7.36 -14.66
CA THR A 74 12.30 -7.50 -14.08
C THR A 74 11.34 -6.53 -14.76
N ASP A 75 10.31 -7.07 -15.41
CA ASP A 75 9.13 -6.36 -15.91
C ASP A 75 8.00 -6.35 -14.86
N LEU A 76 6.87 -5.72 -15.19
CA LEU A 76 5.74 -5.63 -14.28
C LEU A 76 5.16 -7.00 -13.93
N SER A 77 5.07 -7.94 -14.88
CA SER A 77 4.56 -9.30 -14.64
C SER A 77 5.45 -10.03 -13.63
N LYS A 78 6.76 -10.04 -13.86
CA LYS A 78 7.72 -10.66 -12.95
C LYS A 78 7.74 -9.96 -11.60
N ALA A 79 7.64 -8.62 -11.57
CA ALA A 79 7.57 -7.85 -10.33
C ALA A 79 6.35 -8.23 -9.47
N LEU A 80 5.21 -8.54 -10.08
CA LEU A 80 4.02 -9.04 -9.38
C LEU A 80 4.21 -10.48 -8.88
N ILE A 81 4.69 -11.38 -9.74
CA ILE A 81 4.90 -12.81 -9.43
C ILE A 81 5.92 -12.98 -8.29
N GLU A 82 7.07 -12.32 -8.40
CA GLU A 82 8.17 -12.40 -7.44
C GLU A 82 8.04 -11.41 -6.28
N SER A 83 7.03 -10.54 -6.33
CA SER A 83 6.82 -9.50 -5.33
C SER A 83 8.03 -8.57 -5.15
N SER A 84 8.67 -8.15 -6.25
CA SER A 84 9.84 -7.29 -6.23
C SER A 84 9.54 -5.94 -5.59
N ASN A 85 10.15 -5.63 -4.45
CA ASN A 85 10.06 -4.33 -3.82
C ASN A 85 10.82 -3.24 -4.59
N PRO A 86 12.07 -3.47 -5.07
CA PRO A 86 12.80 -2.46 -5.83
C PRO A 86 12.06 -1.97 -7.07
N PHE A 87 11.35 -2.87 -7.78
CA PHE A 87 10.51 -2.47 -8.91
C PHE A 87 9.43 -1.46 -8.48
N PHE A 88 8.64 -1.79 -7.48
CA PHE A 88 7.54 -0.93 -7.02
C PHE A 88 8.02 0.35 -6.34
N MET A 89 9.16 0.34 -5.66
CA MET A 89 9.78 1.54 -5.11
C MET A 89 10.24 2.48 -6.22
N ASN A 90 10.92 1.95 -7.26
CA ASN A 90 11.32 2.72 -8.43
C ASN A 90 10.12 3.32 -9.16
N LEU A 91 9.04 2.55 -9.28
CA LEU A 91 7.81 3.00 -9.90
C LEU A 91 7.14 4.12 -9.09
N SER A 92 7.07 3.97 -7.78
CA SER A 92 6.34 4.88 -6.89
C SER A 92 6.93 6.30 -6.82
N ILE A 93 8.23 6.45 -6.96
CA ILE A 93 8.87 7.78 -6.97
C ILE A 93 8.54 8.60 -8.23
N ARG A 94 7.99 7.95 -9.27
CA ARG A 94 7.52 8.59 -10.51
C ARG A 94 6.10 9.13 -10.39
N TYR A 95 5.35 8.73 -9.35
CA TYR A 95 3.96 9.11 -9.20
C TYR A 95 3.80 10.60 -8.94
N GLU A 96 2.87 11.20 -9.67
CA GLU A 96 2.38 12.54 -9.37
C GLU A 96 1.49 12.48 -8.12
N LYS A 97 1.84 13.25 -7.08
CA LYS A 97 1.20 13.22 -5.77
C LYS A 97 -0.32 13.28 -5.84
N ASN A 98 -0.85 14.31 -6.53
CA ASN A 98 -2.29 14.52 -6.58
C ASN A 98 -3.03 13.38 -7.30
N LYS A 99 -2.45 12.86 -8.39
CA LYS A 99 -3.05 11.71 -9.10
C LYS A 99 -3.07 10.46 -8.22
N PHE A 100 -1.99 10.22 -7.48
CA PHE A 100 -1.91 9.08 -6.58
C PHE A 100 -2.91 9.19 -5.43
N VAL A 101 -3.01 10.36 -4.78
CA VAL A 101 -3.98 10.60 -3.70
C VAL A 101 -5.40 10.44 -4.20
N ASN A 102 -5.77 11.05 -5.34
CA ASN A 102 -7.08 10.92 -5.94
C ASN A 102 -7.42 9.46 -6.31
N PHE A 103 -6.43 8.70 -6.76
CA PHE A 103 -6.61 7.28 -7.03
C PHE A 103 -6.86 6.48 -5.76
N LEU A 104 -6.13 6.71 -4.69
CA LEU A 104 -6.40 6.08 -3.40
C LEU A 104 -7.81 6.42 -2.89
N GLU A 105 -8.23 7.68 -3.00
CA GLU A 105 -9.57 8.12 -2.63
C GLU A 105 -10.64 7.40 -3.46
N SER A 106 -10.46 7.31 -4.78
CA SER A 106 -11.37 6.57 -5.67
C SER A 106 -11.40 5.07 -5.38
N SER A 107 -10.33 4.55 -4.79
CA SER A 107 -10.24 3.17 -4.28
C SER A 107 -10.76 3.02 -2.84
N SER A 108 -11.53 4.01 -2.37
CA SER A 108 -12.22 4.03 -1.07
C SER A 108 -11.32 4.20 0.16
N PHE A 109 -10.05 4.64 0.00
CA PHE A 109 -9.30 5.11 1.15
C PHE A 109 -9.93 6.39 1.71
N GLY A 110 -9.99 6.52 3.02
CA GLY A 110 -10.68 7.63 3.69
C GLY A 110 -12.20 7.46 3.80
N SER A 111 -12.77 6.43 3.18
CA SER A 111 -14.21 6.23 3.08
C SER A 111 -14.74 5.14 4.01
N LYS A 112 -16.00 5.29 4.39
CA LYS A 112 -16.76 4.31 5.15
C LYS A 112 -17.30 3.24 4.18
N LEU A 113 -16.80 2.00 4.27
CA LEU A 113 -17.11 0.93 3.31
C LEU A 113 -18.44 0.24 3.54
N CYS A 114 -18.97 0.31 4.77
CA CYS A 114 -20.17 -0.41 5.16
C CYS A 114 -20.98 0.46 6.12
N GLN A 115 -22.26 0.72 5.78
CA GLN A 115 -23.13 1.53 6.62
C GLN A 115 -23.62 0.76 7.85
N ASP A 116 -23.88 -0.54 7.71
CA ASP A 116 -24.47 -1.41 8.72
C ASP A 116 -23.42 -2.20 9.53
N CYS A 117 -22.15 -2.14 9.14
CA CYS A 117 -21.06 -2.78 9.87
C CYS A 117 -20.60 -1.89 11.02
N TYR A 118 -21.13 -2.09 12.21
CA TYR A 118 -20.73 -1.31 13.38
C TYR A 118 -20.26 -2.22 14.52
N PRO A 119 -19.16 -1.91 15.22
CA PRO A 119 -18.18 -0.85 14.89
C PRO A 119 -17.26 -1.25 13.72
N HIS A 120 -16.80 -0.26 12.91
CA HIS A 120 -15.78 -0.49 11.90
C HIS A 120 -14.82 0.70 11.80
N GLN A 121 -13.62 0.42 11.34
CA GLN A 121 -12.59 1.40 10.97
C GLN A 121 -12.58 1.58 9.46
N PHE A 122 -12.12 2.71 9.00
CA PHE A 122 -11.82 2.94 7.59
C PHE A 122 -10.30 3.06 7.38
N SER A 123 -9.84 2.62 6.22
CA SER A 123 -8.44 2.78 5.81
C SER A 123 -8.16 4.27 5.60
N PRO A 124 -7.21 4.89 6.30
CA PRO A 124 -6.97 6.32 6.17
C PRO A 124 -6.52 6.69 4.76
N LEU A 125 -7.03 7.81 4.24
CA LEU A 125 -6.45 8.44 3.06
C LEU A 125 -5.17 9.15 3.47
N ILE A 126 -4.07 8.80 2.84
CA ILE A 126 -2.75 9.40 3.11
C ILE A 126 -2.55 10.54 2.12
N ASP A 127 -2.94 11.74 2.54
CA ASP A 127 -2.80 13.00 1.81
C ASP A 127 -1.98 14.02 2.62
N ASP A 128 -1.81 15.23 2.10
CA ASP A 128 -1.11 16.31 2.81
C ASP A 128 -1.80 16.69 4.11
N ASN A 129 -3.14 16.71 4.15
CA ASN A 129 -3.90 17.03 5.37
C ASN A 129 -3.65 16.00 6.47
N TRP A 130 -3.69 14.71 6.09
CA TRP A 130 -3.38 13.63 7.01
C TRP A 130 -1.93 13.73 7.52
N LYS A 131 -1.00 14.01 6.63
CA LYS A 131 0.43 14.11 6.97
C LYS A 131 0.71 15.34 7.86
N GLN A 132 0.12 16.48 7.54
CA GLN A 132 0.22 17.71 8.37
C GLN A 132 -0.33 17.47 9.77
N LYS A 133 -1.52 16.87 9.89
CA LYS A 133 -2.16 16.59 11.17
C LYS A 133 -1.33 15.67 12.06
N ASN A 134 -0.65 14.67 11.50
CA ASN A 134 0.07 13.66 12.26
C ASN A 134 1.56 13.96 12.43
N PHE A 135 2.18 14.71 11.51
CA PHE A 135 3.63 14.91 11.45
C PHE A 135 4.07 16.37 11.22
N GLY A 136 3.14 17.30 11.03
CA GLY A 136 3.43 18.73 10.84
C GLY A 136 4.12 19.07 9.51
N LYS A 137 4.01 18.24 8.50
CA LYS A 137 4.63 18.43 7.17
C LYS A 137 3.82 17.75 6.07
N ASP A 138 4.00 18.18 4.82
CA ASP A 138 3.36 17.60 3.65
C ASP A 138 4.00 16.27 3.24
N LEU A 139 3.29 15.51 2.40
CA LEU A 139 3.85 14.35 1.74
C LEU A 139 4.98 14.75 0.81
N PHE A 140 6.06 14.01 0.84
CA PHE A 140 7.21 14.19 -0.04
C PHE A 140 7.57 12.86 -0.74
N LYS A 141 8.47 12.93 -1.72
CA LYS A 141 8.82 11.78 -2.59
C LYS A 141 9.24 10.53 -1.81
N GLY A 142 10.02 10.68 -0.75
CA GLY A 142 10.46 9.56 0.08
C GLY A 142 9.33 8.81 0.77
N ASP A 143 8.17 9.44 1.02
CA ASP A 143 7.01 8.74 1.57
C ASP A 143 6.45 7.71 0.58
N PHE A 144 6.47 8.05 -0.73
CA PHE A 144 5.93 7.18 -1.79
C PHE A 144 6.68 5.86 -1.91
N ILE A 145 7.96 5.82 -1.55
CA ILE A 145 8.77 4.60 -1.58
C ILE A 145 8.13 3.50 -0.73
N ASN A 146 7.73 3.84 0.49
CA ASN A 146 7.06 2.90 1.39
C ASN A 146 5.61 2.64 0.97
N LEU A 147 4.87 3.68 0.54
CA LEU A 147 3.51 3.55 0.04
C LEU A 147 3.45 2.65 -1.20
N GLY A 148 4.47 2.71 -2.06
CA GLY A 148 4.61 1.87 -3.26
C GLY A 148 4.73 0.37 -3.01
N VAL A 149 5.05 -0.02 -1.77
CA VAL A 149 5.10 -1.42 -1.34
C VAL A 149 4.06 -1.74 -0.25
N GLY A 150 3.09 -0.85 -0.07
CA GLY A 150 1.98 -1.04 0.89
C GLY A 150 2.43 -1.00 2.35
N GLN A 151 3.44 -0.19 2.65
CA GLN A 151 4.00 -0.03 3.99
C GLN A 151 4.05 1.46 4.39
N GLY A 152 4.82 1.78 5.41
CA GLY A 152 4.91 3.13 5.96
C GLY A 152 3.60 3.55 6.61
N TYR A 153 2.96 4.57 6.09
CA TYR A 153 1.70 5.09 6.63
C TYR A 153 0.45 4.38 6.11
N MET A 154 0.58 3.53 5.08
CA MET A 154 -0.57 2.84 4.50
C MET A 154 -1.10 1.77 5.45
N LEU A 155 -2.34 1.93 5.84
CA LEU A 155 -3.08 0.98 6.67
C LEU A 155 -4.41 0.65 6.02
N THR A 156 -4.80 -0.62 6.06
CA THR A 156 -6.08 -1.09 5.52
C THR A 156 -6.75 -2.06 6.47
N THR A 157 -8.08 -2.15 6.38
CA THR A 157 -8.81 -3.25 7.00
C THR A 157 -8.85 -4.45 6.04
N PRO A 158 -8.98 -5.69 6.53
CA PRO A 158 -9.23 -6.85 5.67
C PRO A 158 -10.47 -6.69 4.77
N LEU A 159 -11.52 -6.03 5.27
CA LEU A 159 -12.69 -5.70 4.46
C LEU A 159 -12.32 -4.81 3.25
N HIS A 160 -11.48 -3.80 3.46
CA HIS A 160 -11.05 -2.93 2.35
C HIS A 160 -10.21 -3.69 1.32
N LEU A 161 -9.31 -4.57 1.76
CA LEU A 161 -8.55 -5.42 0.84
C LEU A 161 -9.45 -6.36 0.03
N ALA A 162 -10.51 -6.89 0.63
CA ALA A 162 -11.51 -7.68 -0.10
C ALA A 162 -12.25 -6.83 -1.15
N LEU A 163 -12.62 -5.59 -0.82
CA LEU A 163 -13.22 -4.65 -1.77
C LEU A 163 -12.27 -4.34 -2.93
N ILE A 164 -11.01 -4.01 -2.64
CA ILE A 164 -9.98 -3.75 -3.66
C ILE A 164 -9.82 -4.96 -4.59
N SER A 165 -9.80 -6.17 -4.04
CA SER A 165 -9.73 -7.40 -4.84
C SER A 165 -10.96 -7.56 -5.74
N GLY A 166 -12.15 -7.21 -5.25
CA GLY A 166 -13.39 -7.20 -6.03
C GLY A 166 -13.35 -6.18 -7.18
N ILE A 167 -12.84 -4.98 -6.92
CA ILE A 167 -12.68 -3.93 -7.96
C ILE A 167 -11.74 -4.41 -9.08
N LEU A 168 -10.63 -5.07 -8.71
CA LEU A 168 -9.66 -5.58 -9.69
C LEU A 168 -10.19 -6.77 -10.50
N ALA A 169 -11.21 -7.47 -10.02
CA ALA A 169 -11.81 -8.63 -10.67
C ALA A 169 -13.02 -8.29 -11.54
N SER A 170 -13.54 -7.05 -11.49
CA SER A 170 -14.71 -6.59 -12.24
C SER A 170 -14.33 -5.97 -13.58
#